data_420a606b32172fbb34a29383bf0362f1
#
_entry.id   420a606b32172fbb34a29383bf0362f1
#
_cell.length_a   1.000
_cell.length_b   1.000
_cell.length_c   1.000
_cell.angle_alpha   90.00
_cell.angle_beta   90.00
_cell.angle_gamma   90.00
#
_symmetry.space_group_name_H-M   'P 1'
#
loop_
_entity.id
_entity.type
_entity.pdbx_description
1 polymer ?
#
loop_
_entity_poly.entity_id
_entity_poly.type
_entity_poly.pdbx_seq_one_letter_code
_entity_poly.pdbx_strand_id
1 'polypeptide(L)'
;NNYPNKLLLSGSKGIGKSTLAYHFINYVLSEDENYKYDIDNFEINFESPTYKTILNKSNANLIVIDIKAEKKSIDINQIRDLINNLNKSSFNIKPRFVLIDNIELLNKNSINALLKVLEEPNENVHFILINNNKNILPTLLSRCINYKIKITNKECLEIINQIFDNKLNDLINPDLVTYYSTPGNIHNLLKFADQYKYDLLNLDLKKLIMLIIKENHYKKDLFVKNMLFYLIELYFIKLSSPFSIEINKKYSYFI
;
A
#
# COMPACT_ATOMS: atom_id res chain seq x y z
N ASN A 1 -1.02 26.12 9.46
CA ASN A 1 -1.66 25.05 8.67
C ASN A 1 -2.25 24.01 9.63
N ASN A 2 -3.60 23.90 9.69
CA ASN A 2 -4.28 22.90 10.52
C ASN A 2 -4.43 21.59 9.75
N TYR A 3 -3.42 20.75 9.79
CA TYR A 3 -3.54 19.38 9.27
C TYR A 3 -4.24 18.46 10.27
N PRO A 4 -5.02 17.46 9.82
CA PRO A 4 -5.64 16.52 10.74
C PRO A 4 -4.59 15.72 11.50
N ASN A 5 -4.75 15.61 12.83
CA ASN A 5 -3.80 14.87 13.66
C ASN A 5 -3.95 13.35 13.51
N LYS A 6 -5.07 12.86 12.98
CA LYS A 6 -5.37 11.42 12.86
C LYS A 6 -6.12 11.15 11.56
N LEU A 7 -5.38 10.78 10.52
CA LEU A 7 -5.91 10.48 9.20
C LEU A 7 -5.87 8.97 8.95
N LEU A 8 -7.00 8.42 8.50
CA LEU A 8 -7.10 7.03 8.06
C LEU A 8 -7.37 7.01 6.55
N LEU A 9 -6.43 6.48 5.78
CA LEU A 9 -6.58 6.27 4.35
C LEU A 9 -7.08 4.85 4.10
N SER A 10 -8.32 4.71 3.65
CA SER A 10 -8.96 3.42 3.37
C SER A 10 -9.18 3.23 1.88
N GLY A 11 -8.95 2.02 1.38
CA GLY A 11 -9.14 1.68 -0.03
C GLY A 11 -8.45 0.38 -0.42
N SER A 12 -8.67 -0.10 -1.63
CA SER A 12 -8.05 -1.34 -2.12
C SER A 12 -6.53 -1.30 -2.04
N LYS A 13 -5.89 -2.45 -1.85
CA LYS A 13 -4.44 -2.54 -1.83
C LYS A 13 -3.88 -2.16 -3.22
N GLY A 14 -2.80 -1.38 -3.24
CA GLY A 14 -2.13 -1.01 -4.50
C GLY A 14 -2.70 0.19 -5.25
N ILE A 15 -3.67 0.93 -4.69
CA ILE A 15 -4.23 2.15 -5.32
C ILE A 15 -3.44 3.44 -5.04
N GLY A 16 -2.26 3.35 -4.42
CA GLY A 16 -1.41 4.52 -4.18
C GLY A 16 -1.58 5.21 -2.81
N LYS A 17 -2.23 4.58 -1.81
CA LYS A 17 -2.41 5.18 -0.47
C LYS A 17 -1.10 5.56 0.22
N SER A 18 -0.11 4.67 0.21
CA SER A 18 1.23 4.96 0.76
C SER A 18 1.92 6.06 -0.05
N THR A 19 1.79 6.05 -1.37
CA THR A 19 2.32 7.11 -2.24
C THR A 19 1.75 8.47 -1.85
N LEU A 20 0.41 8.57 -1.72
CA LEU A 20 -0.25 9.79 -1.27
C LEU A 20 0.25 10.24 0.12
N ALA A 21 0.41 9.30 1.06
CA ALA A 21 0.94 9.61 2.39
C ALA A 21 2.36 10.18 2.32
N TYR A 22 3.25 9.58 1.52
CA TYR A 22 4.62 10.07 1.34
C TYR A 22 4.66 11.43 0.62
N HIS A 23 3.81 11.67 -0.38
CA HIS A 23 3.68 12.99 -1.02
C HIS A 23 3.27 14.05 -0.01
N PHE A 24 2.23 13.77 0.80
CA PHE A 24 1.78 14.70 1.84
C PHE A 24 2.86 14.99 2.89
N ILE A 25 3.57 13.96 3.38
CA ILE A 25 4.66 14.13 4.33
C ILE A 25 5.80 14.96 3.73
N ASN A 26 6.20 14.69 2.49
CA ASN A 26 7.23 15.48 1.81
C ASN A 26 6.78 16.92 1.62
N TYR A 27 5.53 17.16 1.22
CA TYR A 27 4.96 18.50 1.10
C TYR A 27 5.12 19.30 2.40
N VAL A 28 4.72 18.72 3.54
CA VAL A 28 4.76 19.42 4.83
C VAL A 28 6.19 19.59 5.35
N LEU A 29 7.01 18.56 5.27
CA LEU A 29 8.35 18.61 5.87
C LEU A 29 9.37 19.38 5.03
N SER A 30 9.16 19.54 3.72
CA SER A 30 10.05 20.28 2.83
C SER A 30 9.67 21.75 2.64
N GLU A 31 8.61 22.26 3.31
CA GLU A 31 8.06 23.61 3.10
C GLU A 31 9.13 24.71 3.17
N ASP A 32 10.07 24.60 4.10
CA ASP A 32 11.15 25.58 4.31
C ASP A 32 12.43 25.29 3.48
N GLU A 33 12.41 24.32 2.59
CA GLU A 33 13.58 23.91 1.81
C GLU A 33 13.65 24.66 0.47
N ASN A 34 14.86 24.87 -0.05
CA ASN A 34 15.05 25.41 -1.39
C ASN A 34 14.50 24.48 -2.48
N TYR A 35 14.57 23.17 -2.25
CA TYR A 35 14.07 22.11 -3.12
C TYR A 35 12.79 21.51 -2.54
N LYS A 36 11.81 22.37 -2.21
CA LYS A 36 10.53 21.95 -1.65
C LYS A 36 9.71 21.14 -2.64
N TYR A 37 8.67 20.51 -2.11
CA TYR A 37 7.65 19.81 -2.89
C TYR A 37 7.01 20.75 -3.92
N ASP A 38 6.87 20.30 -5.16
CA ASP A 38 6.17 21.02 -6.21
C ASP A 38 4.67 20.73 -6.11
N ILE A 39 3.91 21.73 -5.62
CA ILE A 39 2.47 21.61 -5.43
C ILE A 39 1.70 21.77 -6.75
N ASP A 40 2.25 22.46 -7.74
CA ASP A 40 1.58 22.73 -9.00
C ASP A 40 1.56 21.46 -9.88
N ASN A 41 2.65 20.68 -9.82
CA ASN A 41 2.80 19.41 -10.54
C ASN A 41 2.56 18.18 -9.66
N PHE A 42 2.33 18.35 -8.36
CA PHE A 42 2.23 17.26 -7.38
C PHE A 42 3.46 16.34 -7.36
N GLU A 43 4.66 16.92 -7.45
CA GLU A 43 5.91 16.16 -7.55
C GLU A 43 6.81 16.35 -6.32
N ILE A 44 7.44 15.25 -5.92
CA ILE A 44 8.51 15.27 -4.91
C ILE A 44 9.81 15.67 -5.60
N ASN A 45 10.47 16.72 -5.10
CA ASN A 45 11.77 17.09 -5.58
C ASN A 45 12.84 16.13 -5.03
N PHE A 46 13.52 15.41 -5.90
CA PHE A 46 14.53 14.40 -5.53
C PHE A 46 15.80 15.03 -4.89
N GLU A 47 16.03 16.32 -5.10
CA GLU A 47 17.13 17.05 -4.46
C GLU A 47 16.81 17.50 -3.03
N SER A 48 15.54 17.42 -2.61
CA SER A 48 15.10 17.76 -1.26
C SER A 48 15.85 16.95 -0.18
N PRO A 49 16.45 17.59 0.83
CA PRO A 49 17.01 16.91 2.00
C PRO A 49 15.97 16.04 2.73
N THR A 50 14.73 16.54 2.84
CA THR A 50 13.61 15.78 3.41
C THR A 50 13.39 14.48 2.63
N TYR A 51 13.30 14.53 1.30
CA TYR A 51 13.15 13.33 0.47
C TYR A 51 14.31 12.35 0.67
N LYS A 52 15.55 12.82 0.61
CA LYS A 52 16.75 11.98 0.79
C LYS A 52 16.78 11.29 2.16
N THR A 53 16.41 12.01 3.23
CA THR A 53 16.36 11.42 4.58
C THR A 53 15.20 10.45 4.75
N ILE A 54 14.04 10.69 4.14
CA ILE A 54 12.90 9.74 4.13
C ILE A 54 13.27 8.46 3.38
N LEU A 55 13.87 8.57 2.20
CA LEU A 55 14.32 7.44 1.40
C LEU A 55 15.30 6.55 2.17
N ASN A 56 16.24 7.17 2.88
CA ASN A 56 17.25 6.49 3.70
C ASN A 56 16.73 6.06 5.08
N LYS A 57 15.43 6.27 5.38
CA LYS A 57 14.78 5.95 6.66
C LYS A 57 15.47 6.59 7.88
N SER A 58 16.06 7.76 7.69
CA SER A 58 16.80 8.53 8.71
C SER A 58 16.15 9.85 9.10
N ASN A 59 14.95 10.14 8.57
CA ASN A 59 14.25 11.38 8.87
C ASN A 59 13.73 11.38 10.33
N ALA A 60 14.17 12.35 11.13
CA ALA A 60 13.82 12.46 12.55
C ALA A 60 12.33 12.78 12.79
N ASN A 61 11.64 13.34 11.79
CA ASN A 61 10.24 13.74 11.87
C ASN A 61 9.27 12.70 11.29
N LEU A 62 9.79 11.53 10.82
CA LEU A 62 8.95 10.47 10.28
C LEU A 62 9.26 9.13 10.94
N ILE A 63 8.24 8.52 11.53
CA ILE A 63 8.29 7.14 12.03
C ILE A 63 7.37 6.30 11.15
N VAL A 64 7.93 5.26 10.52
CA VAL A 64 7.17 4.34 9.68
C VAL A 64 7.05 3.00 10.37
N ILE A 65 5.82 2.50 10.49
CA ILE A 65 5.51 1.17 11.01
C ILE A 65 4.81 0.37 9.93
N ASP A 66 5.35 -0.80 9.66
CA ASP A 66 4.78 -1.80 8.78
C ASP A 66 5.12 -3.18 9.30
N ILE A 67 4.55 -4.20 8.67
CA ILE A 67 4.88 -5.59 8.97
C ILE A 67 6.37 -5.84 8.71
N LYS A 68 7.06 -6.43 9.69
CA LYS A 68 8.45 -6.86 9.52
C LYS A 68 8.53 -8.10 8.62
N ALA A 69 9.64 -8.26 7.92
CA ALA A 69 9.93 -9.48 7.16
C ALA A 69 9.70 -10.72 8.04
N GLU A 70 9.09 -11.76 7.44
CA GLU A 70 8.76 -13.03 8.10
C GLU A 70 7.69 -12.99 9.21
N LYS A 71 7.16 -11.81 9.55
CA LYS A 71 6.04 -11.67 10.49
C LYS A 71 4.70 -11.68 9.75
N LYS A 72 3.64 -12.12 10.45
CA LYS A 72 2.26 -12.10 9.94
C LYS A 72 1.43 -10.94 10.49
N SER A 73 1.94 -10.23 11.47
CA SER A 73 1.27 -9.12 12.13
C SER A 73 2.26 -8.09 12.65
N ILE A 74 1.78 -6.87 12.82
CA ILE A 74 2.49 -5.80 13.53
C ILE A 74 2.35 -6.08 15.03
N ASP A 75 3.46 -6.33 15.70
CA ASP A 75 3.45 -6.73 17.10
C ASP A 75 3.46 -5.53 18.08
N ILE A 76 3.13 -5.81 19.34
CA ILE A 76 3.03 -4.79 20.38
C ILE A 76 4.34 -4.06 20.63
N ASN A 77 5.51 -4.69 20.41
CA ASN A 77 6.80 -4.06 20.67
C ASN A 77 7.04 -2.92 19.68
N GLN A 78 6.61 -3.07 18.40
CA GLN A 78 6.70 -1.98 17.43
C GLN A 78 5.89 -0.74 17.88
N ILE A 79 4.71 -0.95 18.47
CA ILE A 79 3.89 0.14 19.01
C ILE A 79 4.48 0.71 20.31
N ARG A 80 5.05 -0.11 21.18
CA ARG A 80 5.76 0.36 22.39
C ARG A 80 6.98 1.20 22.03
N ASP A 81 7.76 0.78 21.05
CA ASP A 81 8.92 1.53 20.56
C ASP A 81 8.49 2.86 19.95
N LEU A 82 7.37 2.88 19.21
CA LEU A 82 6.75 4.12 18.75
C LEU A 82 6.43 5.05 19.91
N ILE A 83 5.71 4.57 20.93
CA ILE A 83 5.31 5.37 22.11
C ILE A 83 6.54 5.93 22.80
N ASN A 84 7.55 5.11 23.03
CA ASN A 84 8.81 5.53 23.64
C ASN A 84 9.51 6.62 22.81
N ASN A 85 9.47 6.52 21.49
CA ASN A 85 10.05 7.54 20.61
C ASN A 85 9.23 8.84 20.60
N LEU A 86 7.90 8.76 20.67
CA LEU A 86 7.04 9.94 20.73
C LEU A 86 7.19 10.71 22.06
N ASN A 87 7.52 10.04 23.13
CA ASN A 87 7.76 10.64 24.47
C ASN A 87 9.11 11.36 24.57
N LYS A 88 10.01 11.18 23.60
CA LYS A 88 11.27 11.94 23.54
C LYS A 88 11.00 13.35 23.00
N SER A 89 11.77 14.31 23.49
CA SER A 89 11.71 15.69 22.99
C SER A 89 11.91 15.74 21.45
N SER A 90 11.18 16.64 20.81
CA SER A 90 11.34 16.90 19.38
C SER A 90 12.73 17.49 19.07
N PHE A 91 13.35 17.06 17.98
CA PHE A 91 14.65 17.62 17.53
C PHE A 91 14.51 19.01 16.92
N ASN A 92 13.30 19.36 16.46
CA ASN A 92 13.00 20.61 15.79
C ASN A 92 11.52 20.98 15.94
N ILE A 93 11.12 22.14 15.42
CA ILE A 93 9.76 22.68 15.47
C ILE A 93 8.82 22.01 14.45
N LYS A 94 9.36 21.29 13.44
CA LYS A 94 8.56 20.66 12.39
C LYS A 94 7.64 19.57 12.96
N PRO A 95 6.46 19.36 12.33
CA PRO A 95 5.54 18.32 12.76
C PRO A 95 6.19 16.93 12.65
N ARG A 96 5.79 16.02 13.54
CA ARG A 96 6.21 14.62 13.53
C ARG A 96 5.12 13.76 12.93
N PHE A 97 5.46 12.97 11.94
CA PHE A 97 4.53 12.05 11.29
C PHE A 97 4.76 10.61 11.75
N VAL A 98 3.66 9.91 11.98
CA VAL A 98 3.62 8.47 12.24
C VAL A 98 2.82 7.84 11.12
N LEU A 99 3.49 7.14 10.22
CA LEU A 99 2.87 6.40 9.14
C LEU A 99 2.77 4.92 9.54
N ILE A 100 1.55 4.39 9.68
CA ILE A 100 1.33 2.96 9.96
C ILE A 100 0.65 2.35 8.73
N ASP A 101 1.41 1.56 7.97
CA ASP A 101 0.86 0.82 6.82
C ASP A 101 0.29 -0.54 7.28
N ASN A 102 -0.72 -1.03 6.58
CA ASN A 102 -1.38 -2.30 6.86
C ASN A 102 -1.94 -2.41 8.30
N ILE A 103 -2.68 -1.39 8.77
CA ILE A 103 -3.22 -1.37 10.15
C ILE A 103 -4.11 -2.57 10.48
N GLU A 104 -4.70 -3.20 9.48
CA GLU A 104 -5.46 -4.44 9.60
C GLU A 104 -4.63 -5.63 10.08
N LEU A 105 -3.30 -5.51 10.04
CA LEU A 105 -2.36 -6.52 10.51
C LEU A 105 -1.88 -6.27 11.94
N LEU A 106 -2.38 -5.24 12.62
CA LEU A 106 -2.15 -5.04 14.05
C LEU A 106 -2.80 -6.16 14.85
N ASN A 107 -2.05 -6.79 15.75
CA ASN A 107 -2.66 -7.73 16.69
C ASN A 107 -3.48 -6.98 17.77
N LYS A 108 -4.35 -7.69 18.49
CA LYS A 108 -5.26 -7.11 19.49
C LYS A 108 -4.54 -6.23 20.53
N ASN A 109 -3.38 -6.65 20.98
CA ASN A 109 -2.60 -5.92 22.00
C ASN A 109 -1.98 -4.65 21.40
N SER A 110 -1.49 -4.72 20.15
CA SER A 110 -0.95 -3.58 19.40
C SER A 110 -2.03 -2.52 19.16
N ILE A 111 -3.24 -2.93 18.78
CA ILE A 111 -4.38 -2.02 18.61
C ILE A 111 -4.71 -1.30 19.91
N ASN A 112 -4.83 -2.03 21.02
CA ASN A 112 -5.15 -1.42 22.33
C ASN A 112 -4.08 -0.43 22.79
N ALA A 113 -2.80 -0.70 22.52
CA ALA A 113 -1.73 0.23 22.80
C ALA A 113 -1.79 1.48 21.92
N LEU A 114 -2.08 1.31 20.62
CA LEU A 114 -2.22 2.41 19.66
C LEU A 114 -3.42 3.31 20.01
N LEU A 115 -4.56 2.73 20.39
CA LEU A 115 -5.76 3.49 20.78
C LEU A 115 -5.48 4.50 21.89
N LYS A 116 -4.68 4.13 22.90
CA LYS A 116 -4.30 5.04 24.00
C LYS A 116 -3.56 6.28 23.49
N VAL A 117 -2.67 6.11 22.51
CA VAL A 117 -1.91 7.25 21.94
C VAL A 117 -2.78 8.08 21.00
N LEU A 118 -3.74 7.45 20.33
CA LEU A 118 -4.68 8.17 19.47
C LEU A 118 -5.74 8.93 20.25
N GLU A 119 -6.02 8.59 21.51
CA GLU A 119 -6.93 9.36 22.36
C GLU A 119 -6.33 10.72 22.71
N GLU A 120 -5.09 10.73 23.17
CA GLU A 120 -4.37 11.93 23.60
C GLU A 120 -3.01 12.02 22.87
N PRO A 121 -2.99 12.37 21.59
CA PRO A 121 -1.73 12.51 20.87
C PRO A 121 -0.96 13.73 21.39
N ASN A 122 0.36 13.61 21.46
CA ASN A 122 1.22 14.75 21.75
C ASN A 122 0.98 15.87 20.72
N GLU A 123 1.11 17.11 21.14
CA GLU A 123 1.06 18.26 20.25
C GLU A 123 2.06 18.08 19.10
N ASN A 124 1.66 18.51 17.91
CA ASN A 124 2.50 18.45 16.70
C ASN A 124 2.82 17.03 16.19
N VAL A 125 2.06 15.99 16.62
CA VAL A 125 2.16 14.61 16.10
C VAL A 125 0.95 14.31 15.22
N HIS A 126 1.22 13.84 14.01
CA HIS A 126 0.22 13.50 12.99
C HIS A 126 0.30 12.03 12.64
N PHE A 127 -0.79 11.31 12.82
CA PHE A 127 -0.92 9.90 12.47
C PHE A 127 -1.55 9.75 11.09
N ILE A 128 -0.90 9.01 10.21
CA ILE A 128 -1.44 8.55 8.94
C ILE A 128 -1.53 7.04 8.98
N LEU A 129 -2.74 6.53 9.01
CA LEU A 129 -3.03 5.10 9.08
C LEU A 129 -3.51 4.62 7.71
N ILE A 130 -3.03 3.48 7.23
CA ILE A 130 -3.41 2.91 5.94
C ILE A 130 -4.12 1.58 6.15
N ASN A 131 -5.37 1.50 5.66
CA ASN A 131 -6.19 0.29 5.65
C ASN A 131 -6.43 -0.20 4.21
N ASN A 132 -6.24 -1.49 3.97
CA ASN A 132 -6.43 -2.13 2.67
C ASN A 132 -7.82 -2.78 2.53
N ASN A 133 -8.89 -2.01 2.80
CA ASN A 133 -10.29 -2.42 2.72
C ASN A 133 -10.64 -3.64 3.62
N LYS A 134 -9.89 -3.85 4.69
CA LYS A 134 -10.22 -4.88 5.68
C LYS A 134 -11.03 -4.26 6.82
N ASN A 135 -11.76 -5.12 7.52
CA ASN A 135 -12.50 -4.71 8.71
C ASN A 135 -11.53 -4.31 9.81
N ILE A 136 -11.70 -3.12 10.34
CA ILE A 136 -10.95 -2.58 11.47
C ILE A 136 -11.91 -2.26 12.61
N LEU A 137 -11.39 -2.17 13.82
CA LEU A 137 -12.21 -1.92 15.00
C LEU A 137 -12.96 -0.59 14.91
N PRO A 138 -14.26 -0.54 15.23
CA PRO A 138 -15.03 0.71 15.27
C PRO A 138 -14.41 1.77 16.18
N THR A 139 -13.76 1.35 17.26
CA THR A 139 -13.03 2.21 18.19
C THR A 139 -11.86 2.95 17.56
N LEU A 140 -11.22 2.39 16.56
CA LEU A 140 -10.17 3.06 15.80
C LEU A 140 -10.77 4.00 14.75
N LEU A 141 -11.84 3.58 14.08
CA LEU A 141 -12.58 4.41 13.12
C LEU A 141 -13.11 5.69 13.75
N SER A 142 -13.66 5.62 14.98
CA SER A 142 -14.24 6.77 15.67
C SER A 142 -13.20 7.83 16.09
N ARG A 143 -11.92 7.50 16.10
CA ARG A 143 -10.82 8.40 16.49
C ARG A 143 -10.07 9.01 15.33
N CYS A 144 -10.37 8.61 14.10
CA CYS A 144 -9.64 9.06 12.91
C CYS A 144 -10.59 9.69 11.89
N ILE A 145 -10.11 10.68 11.17
CA ILE A 145 -10.79 11.15 9.97
C ILE A 145 -10.54 10.10 8.87
N ASN A 146 -11.60 9.38 8.51
CA ASN A 146 -11.52 8.32 7.50
C ASN A 146 -11.73 8.87 6.09
N TYR A 147 -10.69 8.87 5.29
CA TYR A 147 -10.72 9.23 3.89
C TYR A 147 -10.70 7.96 3.02
N LYS A 148 -11.84 7.69 2.36
CA LYS A 148 -11.98 6.53 1.47
C LYS A 148 -11.49 6.89 0.07
N ILE A 149 -10.38 6.31 -0.33
CA ILE A 149 -9.81 6.45 -1.66
C ILE A 149 -10.42 5.37 -2.56
N LYS A 150 -11.00 5.82 -3.67
CA LYS A 150 -11.52 4.96 -4.73
C LYS A 150 -10.98 5.49 -6.05
N ILE A 151 -10.50 4.60 -6.88
CA ILE A 151 -10.15 4.88 -8.27
C ILE A 151 -11.02 4.02 -9.17
N THR A 152 -11.49 4.61 -10.25
CA THR A 152 -12.21 3.89 -11.30
C THR A 152 -11.24 3.05 -12.12
N ASN A 153 -11.76 2.10 -12.87
CA ASN A 153 -10.93 1.30 -13.78
C ASN A 153 -10.21 2.18 -14.82
N LYS A 154 -10.90 3.21 -15.32
CA LYS A 154 -10.34 4.16 -16.29
C LYS A 154 -9.14 4.91 -15.68
N GLU A 155 -9.31 5.50 -14.50
CA GLU A 155 -8.22 6.19 -13.77
C GLU A 155 -7.07 5.22 -13.45
N CYS A 156 -7.37 3.98 -13.08
CA CYS A 156 -6.35 2.96 -12.85
C CYS A 156 -5.49 2.72 -14.09
N LEU A 157 -6.11 2.56 -15.26
CA LEU A 157 -5.40 2.36 -16.54
C LEU A 157 -4.62 3.60 -16.95
N GLU A 158 -5.15 4.80 -16.72
CA GLU A 158 -4.44 6.07 -16.98
C GLU A 158 -3.17 6.18 -16.11
N ILE A 159 -3.29 5.90 -14.80
CA ILE A 159 -2.13 5.89 -13.88
C ILE A 159 -1.08 4.87 -14.34
N ILE A 160 -1.50 3.67 -14.71
CA ILE A 160 -0.56 2.63 -15.16
C ILE A 160 0.13 3.05 -16.46
N ASN A 161 -0.61 3.59 -17.43
CA ASN A 161 -0.05 4.07 -18.67
C ASN A 161 0.97 5.20 -18.44
N GLN A 162 0.69 6.11 -17.50
CA GLN A 162 1.66 7.15 -17.12
C GLN A 162 2.94 6.56 -16.51
N ILE A 163 2.81 5.58 -15.60
CA ILE A 163 3.97 4.92 -14.96
C ILE A 163 4.84 4.20 -15.99
N PHE A 164 4.26 3.66 -17.07
CA PHE A 164 4.97 2.85 -18.06
C PHE A 164 5.06 3.53 -19.45
N ASP A 165 5.04 4.86 -19.50
CA ASP A 165 5.20 5.66 -20.73
C ASP A 165 4.26 5.23 -21.86
N ASN A 166 3.00 4.91 -21.55
CA ASN A 166 1.96 4.44 -22.46
C ASN A 166 2.27 3.11 -23.20
N LYS A 167 3.16 2.29 -22.68
CA LYS A 167 3.57 1.01 -23.28
C LYS A 167 2.97 -0.23 -22.60
N LEU A 168 1.94 -0.07 -21.77
CA LEU A 168 1.38 -1.20 -21.02
C LEU A 168 0.97 -2.37 -21.93
N ASN A 169 0.32 -2.07 -23.07
CA ASN A 169 -0.12 -3.09 -24.03
C ASN A 169 1.06 -3.85 -24.69
N ASP A 170 2.23 -3.26 -24.70
CA ASP A 170 3.45 -3.86 -25.23
C ASP A 170 4.22 -4.67 -24.17
N LEU A 171 3.82 -4.57 -22.90
CA LEU A 171 4.50 -5.18 -21.77
C LEU A 171 3.74 -6.38 -21.17
N ILE A 172 2.41 -6.39 -21.31
CA ILE A 172 1.57 -7.37 -20.61
C ILE A 172 0.40 -7.83 -21.45
N ASN A 173 0.14 -9.13 -21.37
CA ASN A 173 -1.05 -9.71 -22.00
C ASN A 173 -2.32 -9.15 -21.37
N PRO A 174 -3.30 -8.65 -22.16
CA PRO A 174 -4.57 -8.14 -21.65
C PRO A 174 -5.31 -9.12 -20.73
N ASP A 175 -5.07 -10.42 -20.88
CA ASP A 175 -5.65 -11.46 -20.01
C ASP A 175 -5.21 -11.34 -18.54
N LEU A 176 -4.08 -10.71 -18.27
CA LEU A 176 -3.53 -10.49 -16.93
C LEU A 176 -4.06 -9.21 -16.26
N VAL A 177 -4.82 -8.38 -16.99
CA VAL A 177 -5.41 -7.13 -16.51
C VAL A 177 -6.92 -7.27 -16.44
N THR A 178 -7.52 -6.80 -15.34
CA THR A 178 -8.99 -6.83 -15.16
C THR A 178 -9.50 -5.56 -14.50
N TYR A 179 -10.83 -5.46 -14.40
CA TYR A 179 -11.52 -4.37 -13.70
C TYR A 179 -11.14 -4.22 -12.23
N TYR A 180 -10.59 -5.27 -11.60
CA TYR A 180 -10.16 -5.28 -10.20
C TYR A 180 -8.66 -5.06 -10.04
N SER A 181 -7.92 -4.97 -11.14
CA SER A 181 -6.48 -4.71 -11.10
C SER A 181 -6.22 -3.30 -10.60
N THR A 182 -5.28 -3.18 -9.67
CA THR A 182 -4.81 -1.87 -9.18
C THR A 182 -3.43 -1.56 -9.78
N PRO A 183 -3.03 -0.28 -9.84
CA PRO A 183 -1.70 0.10 -10.34
C PRO A 183 -0.59 -0.68 -9.63
N GLY A 184 -0.67 -0.86 -8.32
CA GLY A 184 0.28 -1.64 -7.55
C GLY A 184 0.32 -3.12 -7.91
N ASN A 185 -0.83 -3.74 -8.23
CA ASN A 185 -0.87 -5.14 -8.65
C ASN A 185 -0.14 -5.34 -9.99
N ILE A 186 -0.37 -4.44 -10.94
CA ILE A 186 0.26 -4.51 -12.27
C ILE A 186 1.76 -4.20 -12.15
N HIS A 187 2.14 -3.18 -11.38
CA HIS A 187 3.55 -2.89 -11.12
C HIS A 187 4.27 -4.11 -10.50
N ASN A 188 3.64 -4.76 -9.53
CA ASN A 188 4.19 -5.94 -8.88
C ASN A 188 4.35 -7.12 -9.85
N LEU A 189 3.41 -7.30 -10.76
CA LEU A 189 3.47 -8.34 -11.78
C LEU A 189 4.60 -8.10 -12.78
N LEU A 190 4.76 -6.86 -13.24
CA LEU A 190 5.86 -6.47 -14.13
C LEU A 190 7.22 -6.61 -13.43
N LYS A 191 7.33 -6.20 -12.16
CA LYS A 191 8.55 -6.38 -11.36
C LYS A 191 8.92 -7.86 -11.20
N PHE A 192 7.94 -8.73 -10.95
CA PHE A 192 8.15 -10.18 -10.90
C PHE A 192 8.66 -10.71 -12.24
N ALA A 193 8.05 -10.28 -13.34
CA ALA A 193 8.44 -10.72 -14.67
C ALA A 193 9.87 -10.30 -15.01
N ASP A 194 10.25 -9.07 -14.69
CA ASP A 194 11.61 -8.55 -14.88
C ASP A 194 12.64 -9.34 -14.06
N GLN A 195 12.34 -9.60 -12.78
CA GLN A 195 13.22 -10.35 -11.88
C GLN A 195 13.50 -11.77 -12.38
N TYR A 196 12.50 -12.45 -12.94
CA TYR A 196 12.62 -13.84 -13.41
C TYR A 196 12.75 -13.96 -14.94
N LYS A 197 12.80 -12.81 -15.65
CA LYS A 197 12.90 -12.70 -17.11
C LYS A 197 11.80 -13.45 -17.85
N TYR A 198 10.56 -13.28 -17.39
CA TYR A 198 9.37 -13.82 -18.03
C TYR A 198 8.74 -12.81 -18.99
N ASP A 199 8.34 -13.28 -20.15
CA ASP A 199 7.61 -12.50 -21.13
C ASP A 199 6.10 -12.57 -20.85
N LEU A 200 5.55 -11.52 -20.23
CA LEU A 200 4.14 -11.44 -19.89
C LEU A 200 3.22 -11.23 -21.10
N LEU A 201 3.72 -10.83 -22.26
CA LEU A 201 2.91 -10.73 -23.48
C LEU A 201 2.43 -12.11 -23.95
N ASN A 202 3.30 -13.09 -23.86
CA ASN A 202 3.03 -14.44 -24.35
C ASN A 202 2.43 -15.38 -23.29
N LEU A 203 2.24 -14.88 -22.06
CA LEU A 203 1.64 -15.65 -20.95
C LEU A 203 0.21 -15.22 -20.70
N ASP A 204 -0.74 -16.13 -20.86
CA ASP A 204 -2.10 -15.97 -20.33
C ASP A 204 -2.12 -16.23 -18.81
N LEU A 205 -3.22 -15.86 -18.15
CA LEU A 205 -3.37 -15.96 -16.69
C LEU A 205 -3.16 -17.39 -16.17
N LYS A 206 -3.71 -18.40 -16.87
CA LYS A 206 -3.56 -19.81 -16.49
C LYS A 206 -2.11 -20.28 -16.60
N LYS A 207 -1.43 -19.94 -17.72
CA LYS A 207 -0.03 -20.32 -17.93
C LYS A 207 0.88 -19.67 -16.89
N LEU A 208 0.64 -18.39 -16.55
CA LEU A 208 1.41 -17.69 -15.53
C LEU A 208 1.25 -18.35 -14.15
N ILE A 209 0.02 -18.67 -13.73
CA ILE A 209 -0.24 -19.39 -12.47
C ILE A 209 0.50 -20.73 -12.45
N MET A 210 0.37 -21.52 -13.53
CA MET A 210 1.03 -22.81 -13.62
C MET A 210 2.55 -22.70 -13.57
N LEU A 211 3.12 -21.68 -14.20
CA LEU A 211 4.55 -21.40 -14.19
C LEU A 211 5.06 -21.07 -12.78
N ILE A 212 4.38 -20.17 -12.06
CA ILE A 212 4.73 -19.80 -10.67
C ILE A 212 4.70 -21.03 -9.75
N ILE A 213 3.72 -21.91 -9.95
CA ILE A 213 3.57 -23.14 -9.16
C ILE A 213 4.67 -24.14 -9.51
N LYS A 214 4.91 -24.40 -10.80
CA LYS A 214 5.90 -25.36 -11.29
C LYS A 214 7.31 -25.01 -10.81
N GLU A 215 7.69 -23.74 -10.92
CA GLU A 215 9.02 -23.25 -10.51
C GLU A 215 9.13 -23.01 -8.98
N ASN A 216 8.05 -23.25 -8.22
CA ASN A 216 8.00 -23.07 -6.76
C ASN A 216 8.38 -21.66 -6.28
N HIS A 217 8.17 -20.62 -7.08
CA HIS A 217 8.51 -19.24 -6.71
C HIS A 217 7.78 -18.78 -5.44
N TYR A 218 6.54 -19.21 -5.25
CA TYR A 218 5.71 -18.89 -4.08
C TYR A 218 6.28 -19.42 -2.75
N LYS A 219 7.19 -20.39 -2.78
CA LYS A 219 7.85 -20.91 -1.57
C LYS A 219 9.05 -20.07 -1.17
N LYS A 220 9.68 -19.38 -2.12
CA LYS A 220 10.92 -18.64 -1.93
C LYS A 220 10.67 -17.21 -1.46
N ASP A 221 9.52 -16.63 -1.81
CA ASP A 221 9.21 -15.23 -1.55
C ASP A 221 7.73 -15.05 -1.15
N LEU A 222 7.50 -14.43 0.00
CA LEU A 222 6.16 -14.09 0.50
C LEU A 222 5.42 -13.13 -0.46
N PHE A 223 6.14 -12.24 -1.11
CA PHE A 223 5.58 -11.35 -2.12
C PHE A 223 4.99 -12.14 -3.29
N VAL A 224 5.74 -13.09 -3.84
CA VAL A 224 5.27 -13.96 -4.93
C VAL A 224 4.10 -14.84 -4.50
N LYS A 225 4.12 -15.32 -3.25
CA LYS A 225 2.99 -16.06 -2.68
C LYS A 225 1.71 -15.23 -2.66
N ASN A 226 1.77 -13.99 -2.19
CA ASN A 226 0.62 -13.09 -2.15
C ASN A 226 0.14 -12.72 -3.57
N MET A 227 1.06 -12.53 -4.50
CA MET A 227 0.73 -12.30 -5.91
C MET A 227 0.05 -13.53 -6.53
N LEU A 228 0.51 -14.74 -6.23
CA LEU A 228 -0.14 -15.97 -6.70
C LEU A 228 -1.60 -16.08 -6.20
N PHE A 229 -1.87 -15.77 -4.93
CA PHE A 229 -3.24 -15.74 -4.43
C PHE A 229 -4.11 -14.74 -5.18
N TYR A 230 -3.59 -13.55 -5.44
CA TYR A 230 -4.28 -12.55 -6.26
C TYR A 230 -4.58 -13.07 -7.67
N LEU A 231 -3.62 -13.72 -8.35
CA LEU A 231 -3.82 -14.28 -9.68
C LEU A 231 -4.84 -15.42 -9.69
N ILE A 232 -4.85 -16.26 -8.66
CA ILE A 232 -5.84 -17.32 -8.49
C ILE A 232 -7.25 -16.72 -8.29
N GLU A 233 -7.39 -15.74 -7.42
CA GLU A 233 -8.65 -15.01 -7.20
C GLU A 233 -9.16 -14.38 -8.51
N LEU A 234 -8.26 -13.76 -9.26
CA LEU A 234 -8.53 -13.20 -10.58
C LEU A 234 -9.01 -14.26 -11.59
N TYR A 235 -8.40 -15.43 -11.57
CA TYR A 235 -8.79 -16.57 -12.42
C TYR A 235 -10.21 -17.03 -12.09
N PHE A 236 -10.56 -17.16 -10.82
CA PHE A 236 -11.94 -17.53 -10.41
C PHE A 236 -12.96 -16.46 -10.76
N ILE A 237 -12.64 -15.18 -10.61
CA ILE A 237 -13.50 -14.07 -11.03
C ILE A 237 -13.81 -14.15 -12.54
N LYS A 238 -12.81 -14.43 -13.36
CA LYS A 238 -13.00 -14.60 -14.81
C LYS A 238 -13.88 -15.81 -15.15
N LEU A 239 -13.72 -16.91 -14.44
CA LEU A 239 -14.55 -18.09 -14.62
C LEU A 239 -16.01 -17.87 -14.18
N SER A 240 -16.24 -17.03 -13.18
CA SER A 240 -17.57 -16.74 -12.63
C SER A 240 -18.31 -15.63 -13.38
N SER A 241 -17.74 -15.06 -14.44
CA SER A 241 -18.43 -14.06 -15.25
C SER A 241 -19.70 -14.67 -15.94
N PRO A 242 -20.76 -13.87 -16.20
CA PRO A 242 -22.07 -14.37 -16.68
C PRO A 242 -22.06 -15.21 -17.96
N PHE A 243 -20.99 -15.17 -18.73
CA PHE A 243 -20.79 -16.02 -19.91
C PHE A 243 -20.43 -17.48 -19.60
N SER A 244 -20.19 -17.82 -18.33
CA SER A 244 -19.82 -19.16 -17.87
C SER A 244 -20.86 -19.79 -16.93
N ILE A 245 -22.16 -19.59 -17.17
CA ILE A 245 -23.28 -20.11 -16.33
C ILE A 245 -23.19 -21.62 -16.12
N GLU A 246 -22.67 -22.39 -17.06
CA GLU A 246 -22.46 -23.84 -16.90
C GLU A 246 -21.34 -24.18 -15.89
N ILE A 247 -20.32 -23.34 -15.78
CA ILE A 247 -19.18 -23.54 -14.87
C ILE A 247 -19.57 -23.18 -13.44
N ASN A 248 -20.41 -22.14 -13.24
CA ASN A 248 -20.90 -21.75 -11.91
C ASN A 248 -21.67 -22.86 -11.19
N LYS A 249 -22.43 -23.71 -11.91
CA LYS A 249 -23.10 -24.86 -11.32
C LYS A 249 -22.14 -25.93 -10.80
N LYS A 250 -20.96 -26.03 -11.36
CA LYS A 250 -19.96 -27.07 -11.03
C LYS A 250 -19.06 -26.68 -9.84
N TYR A 251 -18.92 -25.39 -9.56
CA TYR A 251 -18.04 -24.86 -8.49
C TYR A 251 -18.76 -24.21 -7.32
N SER A 252 -20.10 -24.09 -7.36
CA SER A 252 -20.92 -23.57 -6.24
C SER A 252 -20.87 -24.42 -4.97
N TYR A 253 -20.25 -25.58 -5.01
CA TYR A 253 -20.03 -26.46 -3.85
C TYR A 253 -18.69 -26.19 -3.12
N PHE A 254 -17.85 -25.25 -3.61
CA PHE A 254 -16.52 -24.99 -3.06
C PHE A 254 -16.33 -23.56 -2.55
N ILE A 255 -17.37 -22.75 -2.58
CA ILE A 255 -17.47 -21.40 -2.01
C ILE A 255 -18.49 -21.43 -0.89
#